data_23d35d93b0505a2991a2806c3563a682
#
_entry.id   23d35d93b0505a2991a2806c3563a682
#
_cell.length_a   1.000
_cell.length_b   1.000
_cell.length_c   1.000
_cell.angle_alpha   90.00
_cell.angle_beta   90.00
_cell.angle_gamma   90.00
#
_symmetry.space_group_name_H-M   'P 1'
#
loop_
_entity.id
_entity.type
_entity.pdbx_description
1 polymer ?
#
loop_
_entity_poly.entity_id
_entity_poly.type
_entity_poly.pdbx_seq_one_letter_code
_entity_poly.pdbx_strand_id
1 'polypeptide(L)'
;GQKAGVDVYRIDLSMVVSKYIGETEKNLAQVFDQAQNRHWILFFDEADALFGKRTAASNSNDRHANQEVSYLLQRVEDFPGTVILATNLKTNLDEAFARRFQSMVYFPMPDADQRLRLWQGMLSRPERLAADVDLRRMAEDHELSGGAIANVVRHAAIAALREGRSSLNAGDLRRGIARELRKEGRTAQEPA
;
A
#
# COMPACT_ATOMS: atom_id res chain seq x y z
N GLY A 1 8.27 -4.98 12.83
CA GLY A 1 8.13 -4.10 13.94
C GLY A 1 7.75 -4.79 15.23
N GLN A 2 6.58 -4.56 15.74
CA GLN A 2 6.17 -4.94 17.11
C GLN A 2 6.41 -6.41 17.49
N LYS A 3 6.12 -7.36 16.61
CA LYS A 3 6.34 -8.80 16.90
C LYS A 3 7.82 -9.20 16.94
N ALA A 4 8.69 -8.48 16.25
CA ALA A 4 10.12 -8.77 16.19
C ALA A 4 10.94 -7.91 17.18
N GLY A 5 10.32 -6.96 17.87
CA GLY A 5 11.01 -6.02 18.76
C GLY A 5 12.02 -5.11 18.07
N VAL A 6 11.86 -4.92 16.75
CA VAL A 6 12.79 -4.15 15.90
C VAL A 6 12.04 -2.98 15.26
N ASP A 7 12.66 -1.83 15.23
CA ASP A 7 12.10 -0.65 14.60
C ASP A 7 12.05 -0.81 13.07
N VAL A 8 10.97 -0.33 12.48
CA VAL A 8 10.80 -0.28 11.02
C VAL A 8 10.94 1.17 10.56
N TYR A 9 11.93 1.44 9.73
CA TYR A 9 12.13 2.74 9.13
C TYR A 9 11.53 2.76 7.72
N ARG A 10 10.45 3.51 7.56
CA ARG A 10 9.74 3.63 6.28
C ARG A 10 10.33 4.77 5.46
N ILE A 11 10.66 4.46 4.23
CA ILE A 11 11.19 5.38 3.22
C ILE A 11 10.23 5.39 2.03
N ASP A 12 9.73 6.56 1.69
CA ASP A 12 9.00 6.79 0.46
C ASP A 12 10.01 7.09 -0.65
N LEU A 13 10.18 6.14 -1.57
CA LEU A 13 11.16 6.28 -2.66
C LEU A 13 10.81 7.42 -3.61
N SER A 14 9.55 7.80 -3.74
CA SER A 14 9.14 8.95 -4.55
C SER A 14 9.72 10.27 -4.04
N MET A 15 10.00 10.35 -2.74
CA MET A 15 10.60 11.51 -2.08
C MET A 15 12.13 11.49 -2.08
N VAL A 16 12.74 10.32 -2.25
CA VAL A 16 14.19 10.13 -2.26
C VAL A 16 14.77 10.36 -3.66
N VAL A 17 13.99 10.02 -4.70
CA VAL A 17 14.38 10.22 -6.10
C VAL A 17 14.47 11.71 -6.40
N SER A 18 15.70 12.19 -6.68
CA SER A 18 15.98 13.57 -7.02
C SER A 18 16.10 13.78 -8.53
N LYS A 19 15.86 15.00 -8.97
CA LYS A 19 16.15 15.44 -10.35
C LYS A 19 17.64 15.68 -10.60
N TYR A 20 18.45 15.71 -9.52
CA TYR A 20 19.88 15.99 -9.60
C TYR A 20 20.68 14.70 -9.55
N ILE A 21 21.63 14.56 -10.46
CA ILE A 21 22.51 13.39 -10.62
C ILE A 21 23.34 13.16 -9.35
N GLY A 22 23.34 11.91 -8.85
CA GLY A 22 24.11 11.49 -7.69
C GLY A 22 23.51 11.86 -6.33
N GLU A 23 22.44 12.66 -6.29
CA GLU A 23 21.79 13.05 -5.02
C GLU A 23 20.92 11.91 -4.46
N THR A 24 20.24 11.18 -5.33
CA THR A 24 19.48 9.97 -4.96
C THR A 24 20.37 8.92 -4.31
N GLU A 25 21.53 8.60 -4.92
CA GLU A 25 22.49 7.64 -4.40
C GLU A 25 23.03 8.07 -3.05
N LYS A 26 23.36 9.36 -2.89
CA LYS A 26 23.82 9.91 -1.61
C LYS A 26 22.77 9.81 -0.50
N ASN A 27 21.51 10.11 -0.81
CA ASN A 27 20.39 10.00 0.14
C ASN A 27 20.16 8.54 0.55
N LEU A 28 20.18 7.61 -0.42
CA LEU A 28 20.08 6.18 -0.15
C LEU A 28 21.24 5.67 0.71
N ALA A 29 22.49 6.07 0.41
CA ALA A 29 23.65 5.69 1.22
C ALA A 29 23.47 6.06 2.69
N GLN A 30 23.07 7.28 2.97
CA GLN A 30 22.83 7.75 4.34
C GLN A 30 21.76 6.93 5.06
N VAL A 31 20.68 6.55 4.38
CA VAL A 31 19.61 5.71 4.95
C VAL A 31 20.15 4.33 5.33
N PHE A 32 20.87 3.65 4.43
CA PHE A 32 21.44 2.33 4.69
C PHE A 32 22.46 2.35 5.82
N ASP A 33 23.35 3.35 5.85
CA ASP A 33 24.38 3.49 6.88
C ASP A 33 23.77 3.73 8.26
N GLN A 34 22.73 4.56 8.35
CA GLN A 34 21.99 4.78 9.61
C GLN A 34 21.26 3.51 10.06
N ALA A 35 20.62 2.79 9.14
CA ALA A 35 19.87 1.59 9.45
C ALA A 35 20.76 0.44 9.94
N GLN A 36 21.95 0.29 9.35
CA GLN A 36 22.93 -0.72 9.76
C GLN A 36 23.38 -0.48 11.21
N ASN A 37 23.67 0.74 11.57
CA ASN A 37 24.10 1.11 12.92
C ASN A 37 23.01 0.94 13.98
N ARG A 38 21.73 0.97 13.60
CA ARG A 38 20.57 0.91 14.48
C ARG A 38 19.80 -0.41 14.42
N HIS A 39 20.22 -1.36 13.60
CA HIS A 39 19.55 -2.65 13.37
C HIS A 39 18.08 -2.51 12.96
N TRP A 40 17.76 -1.49 12.14
CA TRP A 40 16.42 -1.26 11.66
C TRP A 40 16.03 -2.22 10.54
N ILE A 41 14.71 -2.48 10.42
CA ILE A 41 14.12 -3.00 9.20
C ILE A 41 13.86 -1.81 8.26
N LEU A 42 14.42 -1.85 7.06
CA LEU A 42 14.14 -0.85 6.04
C LEU A 42 12.88 -1.23 5.26
N PHE A 43 11.92 -0.33 5.19
CA PHE A 43 10.71 -0.49 4.39
C PHE A 43 10.67 0.59 3.31
N PHE A 44 10.98 0.21 2.08
CA PHE A 44 10.88 1.08 0.92
C PHE A 44 9.49 0.98 0.30
N ASP A 45 8.76 2.09 0.31
CA ASP A 45 7.44 2.20 -0.27
C ASP A 45 7.51 2.92 -1.63
N GLU A 46 6.50 2.68 -2.48
CA GLU A 46 6.39 3.25 -3.83
C GLU A 46 7.63 3.01 -4.69
N ALA A 47 8.13 1.78 -4.67
CA ALA A 47 9.32 1.41 -5.44
C ALA A 47 9.14 1.55 -6.96
N ASP A 48 7.91 1.61 -7.43
CA ASP A 48 7.57 1.95 -8.81
C ASP A 48 8.07 3.34 -9.25
N ALA A 49 8.31 4.26 -8.32
CA ALA A 49 8.94 5.55 -8.63
C ALA A 49 10.33 5.39 -9.27
N LEU A 50 11.08 4.34 -8.88
CA LEU A 50 12.38 4.00 -9.48
C LEU A 50 12.23 3.07 -10.70
N PHE A 51 11.28 2.12 -10.66
CA PHE A 51 11.17 1.06 -11.68
C PHE A 51 10.29 1.43 -12.87
N GLY A 52 9.32 2.34 -12.70
CA GLY A 52 8.38 2.77 -13.74
C GLY A 52 9.02 3.53 -14.90
N LYS A 53 10.28 3.97 -14.76
CA LYS A 53 11.02 4.71 -15.80
C LYS A 53 11.73 3.82 -16.81
N ARG A 54 11.63 2.49 -16.73
CA ARG A 54 12.26 1.54 -17.66
C ARG A 54 11.48 1.34 -18.96
N THR A 55 10.97 2.38 -19.58
CA THR A 55 10.44 2.29 -20.95
C THR A 55 11.51 2.72 -21.94
N ALA A 56 11.93 1.78 -22.82
CA ALA A 56 12.79 1.94 -23.99
C ALA A 56 13.90 3.02 -23.88
N ALA A 57 15.11 2.57 -23.62
CA ALA A 57 16.32 3.38 -23.54
C ALA A 57 16.56 4.19 -24.83
N SER A 58 16.07 5.43 -24.88
CA SER A 58 16.36 6.35 -26.00
C SER A 58 17.02 7.67 -25.54
N ASN A 59 17.04 7.99 -24.25
CA ASN A 59 17.55 9.27 -23.76
C ASN A 59 18.53 9.12 -22.59
N SER A 60 19.38 10.15 -22.37
CA SER A 60 20.34 10.22 -21.25
C SER A 60 19.69 10.08 -19.86
N ASN A 61 18.44 10.51 -19.71
CA ASN A 61 17.67 10.36 -18.48
C ASN A 61 17.38 8.88 -18.12
N ASP A 62 17.25 7.99 -19.10
CA ASP A 62 17.01 6.56 -18.87
C ASP A 62 18.25 5.84 -18.33
N ARG A 63 19.44 6.31 -18.70
CA ARG A 63 20.72 5.77 -18.17
C ARG A 63 20.86 6.10 -16.68
N HIS A 64 20.51 7.31 -16.27
CA HIS A 64 20.58 7.72 -14.87
C HIS A 64 19.55 6.97 -14.00
N ALA A 65 18.31 6.81 -14.48
CA ALA A 65 17.30 6.03 -13.77
C ALA A 65 17.74 4.55 -13.59
N ASN A 66 18.38 3.96 -14.60
CA ASN A 66 18.94 2.61 -14.49
C ASN A 66 20.11 2.52 -13.50
N GLN A 67 20.92 3.57 -13.38
CA GLN A 67 22.02 3.67 -12.42
C GLN A 67 21.50 3.73 -10.97
N GLU A 68 20.50 4.56 -10.70
CA GLU A 68 19.86 4.67 -9.38
C GLU A 68 19.24 3.35 -8.92
N VAL A 69 18.52 2.66 -9.83
CA VAL A 69 17.98 1.32 -9.56
C VAL A 69 19.09 0.31 -9.25
N SER A 70 20.15 0.30 -10.06
CA SER A 70 21.27 -0.62 -9.86
C SER A 70 21.97 -0.37 -8.52
N TYR A 71 22.14 0.89 -8.15
CA TYR A 71 22.70 1.29 -6.87
C TYR A 71 21.83 0.81 -5.70
N LEU A 72 20.51 1.07 -5.75
CA LEU A 72 19.60 0.59 -4.72
C LEU A 72 19.67 -0.93 -4.55
N LEU A 73 19.64 -1.67 -5.66
CA LEU A 73 19.70 -3.13 -5.65
C LEU A 73 21.00 -3.65 -5.04
N GLN A 74 22.13 -3.05 -5.37
CA GLN A 74 23.42 -3.40 -4.78
C GLN A 74 23.41 -3.14 -3.27
N ARG A 75 22.91 -1.99 -2.83
CA ARG A 75 22.80 -1.68 -1.40
C ARG A 75 21.89 -2.62 -0.65
N VAL A 76 20.79 -3.08 -1.28
CA VAL A 76 19.87 -4.10 -0.72
C VAL A 76 20.59 -5.43 -0.54
N GLU A 77 21.39 -5.86 -1.51
CA GLU A 77 22.17 -7.12 -1.43
C GLU A 77 23.24 -7.07 -0.34
N ASP A 78 23.91 -5.94 -0.21
CA ASP A 78 25.03 -5.75 0.74
C ASP A 78 24.54 -5.47 2.18
N PHE A 79 23.23 -5.16 2.36
CA PHE A 79 22.70 -4.79 3.66
C PHE A 79 22.49 -6.03 4.56
N PRO A 80 23.12 -6.08 5.75
CA PRO A 80 23.06 -7.27 6.60
C PRO A 80 21.71 -7.43 7.35
N GLY A 81 20.81 -6.46 7.22
CA GLY A 81 19.51 -6.45 7.87
C GLY A 81 18.38 -6.89 6.96
N THR A 82 17.14 -6.62 7.39
CA THR A 82 15.95 -6.91 6.60
C THR A 82 15.53 -5.70 5.79
N VAL A 83 15.36 -5.89 4.48
CA VAL A 83 14.80 -4.90 3.56
C VAL A 83 13.47 -5.41 3.02
N ILE A 84 12.44 -4.58 3.12
CA ILE A 84 11.12 -4.83 2.55
C ILE A 84 10.89 -3.76 1.48
N LEU A 85 10.49 -4.19 0.29
CA LEU A 85 10.23 -3.31 -0.83
C LEU A 85 8.79 -3.49 -1.28
N ALA A 86 8.01 -2.40 -1.28
CA ALA A 86 6.62 -2.41 -1.71
C ALA A 86 6.46 -1.67 -3.04
N THR A 87 5.69 -2.26 -3.95
CA THR A 87 5.42 -1.67 -5.27
C THR A 87 4.02 -2.01 -5.75
N ASN A 88 3.43 -1.10 -6.51
CA ASN A 88 2.16 -1.29 -7.20
C ASN A 88 2.32 -1.90 -8.61
N LEU A 89 3.55 -2.06 -9.09
CA LEU A 89 3.83 -2.63 -10.41
C LEU A 89 3.64 -4.14 -10.41
N LYS A 90 2.54 -4.61 -11.06
CA LYS A 90 2.22 -6.04 -11.19
C LYS A 90 3.06 -6.79 -12.23
N THR A 91 3.58 -6.12 -13.25
CA THR A 91 3.99 -6.78 -14.51
C THR A 91 5.41 -6.54 -14.99
N ASN A 92 6.18 -5.64 -14.39
CA ASN A 92 7.49 -5.22 -14.91
C ASN A 92 8.64 -5.36 -13.91
N LEU A 93 8.48 -6.22 -12.90
CA LEU A 93 9.65 -6.66 -12.15
C LEU A 93 10.43 -7.62 -13.04
N ASP A 94 11.49 -7.12 -13.67
CA ASP A 94 12.47 -7.89 -14.41
C ASP A 94 12.90 -9.13 -13.59
N GLU A 95 13.02 -10.29 -14.25
CA GLU A 95 13.50 -11.51 -13.59
C GLU A 95 14.83 -11.30 -12.86
N ALA A 96 15.70 -10.44 -13.40
CA ALA A 96 16.95 -10.07 -12.77
C ALA A 96 16.76 -9.35 -11.44
N PHE A 97 15.64 -8.64 -11.28
CA PHE A 97 15.23 -8.00 -10.04
C PHE A 97 14.67 -9.02 -9.04
N ALA A 98 13.76 -9.87 -9.50
CA ALA A 98 13.11 -10.87 -8.66
C ALA A 98 14.13 -11.84 -8.00
N ARG A 99 15.19 -12.17 -8.71
CA ARG A 99 16.27 -13.07 -8.23
C ARG A 99 17.08 -12.50 -7.07
N ARG A 100 17.03 -11.20 -6.83
CA ARG A 100 17.77 -10.53 -5.74
C ARG A 100 17.01 -10.52 -4.42
N PHE A 101 15.72 -10.86 -4.42
CA PHE A 101 14.92 -10.94 -3.22
C PHE A 101 14.70 -12.40 -2.79
N GLN A 102 14.86 -12.63 -1.49
CA GLN A 102 14.68 -13.96 -0.90
C GLN A 102 13.22 -14.44 -0.97
N SER A 103 12.27 -13.49 -0.96
CA SER A 103 10.84 -13.79 -0.99
C SER A 103 10.06 -12.68 -1.65
N MET A 104 9.05 -13.05 -2.43
CA MET A 104 8.06 -12.13 -2.98
C MET A 104 6.70 -12.48 -2.43
N VAL A 105 6.01 -11.48 -1.86
CA VAL A 105 4.66 -11.64 -1.32
C VAL A 105 3.70 -10.82 -2.17
N TYR A 106 2.78 -11.52 -2.81
CA TYR A 106 1.73 -10.90 -3.60
C TYR A 106 0.47 -10.66 -2.75
N PHE A 107 -0.07 -9.47 -2.81
CA PHE A 107 -1.33 -9.09 -2.17
C PHE A 107 -2.42 -8.96 -3.24
N PRO A 108 -3.18 -10.03 -3.53
CA PRO A 108 -4.28 -9.94 -4.48
C PRO A 108 -5.45 -9.13 -3.92
N MET A 109 -6.37 -8.75 -4.80
CA MET A 109 -7.67 -8.26 -4.35
C MET A 109 -8.32 -9.32 -3.45
N PRO A 110 -8.84 -8.95 -2.26
CA PRO A 110 -9.42 -9.91 -1.34
C PRO A 110 -10.70 -10.53 -1.93
N ASP A 111 -10.89 -11.83 -1.69
CA ASP A 111 -12.15 -12.53 -1.96
C ASP A 111 -13.26 -12.11 -0.96
N ALA A 112 -14.49 -12.59 -1.17
CA ALA A 112 -15.63 -12.22 -0.33
C ALA A 112 -15.44 -12.56 1.16
N ASP A 113 -14.86 -13.72 1.46
CA ASP A 113 -14.62 -14.13 2.85
C ASP A 113 -13.49 -13.29 3.48
N GLN A 114 -12.47 -12.96 2.74
CA GLN A 114 -11.41 -12.05 3.19
C GLN A 114 -11.95 -10.64 3.42
N ARG A 115 -12.80 -10.13 2.51
CA ARG A 115 -13.47 -8.83 2.70
C ARG A 115 -14.37 -8.84 3.94
N LEU A 116 -15.11 -9.91 4.17
CA LEU A 116 -15.93 -10.04 5.38
C LEU A 116 -15.07 -9.94 6.65
N ARG A 117 -13.94 -10.66 6.69
CA ARG A 117 -12.99 -10.56 7.82
C ARG A 117 -12.44 -9.15 8.00
N LEU A 118 -12.15 -8.44 6.90
CA LEU A 118 -11.71 -7.04 6.96
C LEU A 118 -12.80 -6.11 7.51
N TRP A 119 -14.04 -6.26 7.05
CA TRP A 119 -15.18 -5.53 7.59
C TRP A 119 -15.36 -5.76 9.08
N GLN A 120 -15.37 -7.01 9.52
CA GLN A 120 -15.50 -7.39 10.92
C GLN A 120 -14.35 -6.87 11.79
N GLY A 121 -13.12 -6.92 11.29
CA GLY A 121 -11.95 -6.40 12.00
C GLY A 121 -11.97 -4.88 12.19
N MET A 122 -12.45 -4.15 11.18
CA MET A 122 -12.55 -2.68 11.24
C MET A 122 -13.79 -2.20 12.00
N LEU A 123 -14.87 -2.97 12.00
CA LEU A 123 -16.12 -2.72 12.69
C LEU A 123 -16.25 -3.65 13.92
N SER A 124 -15.18 -3.72 14.72
CA SER A 124 -15.04 -4.66 15.84
C SER A 124 -15.99 -4.42 17.02
N ARG A 125 -16.85 -3.41 16.95
CA ARG A 125 -17.85 -3.06 17.98
C ARG A 125 -19.25 -3.24 17.41
N PRO A 126 -19.83 -4.45 17.49
CA PRO A 126 -21.16 -4.75 16.92
C PRO A 126 -22.26 -3.83 17.45
N GLU A 127 -22.14 -3.38 18.71
CA GLU A 127 -23.08 -2.46 19.34
C GLU A 127 -23.16 -1.07 18.67
N ARG A 128 -22.18 -0.77 17.81
CA ARG A 128 -22.17 0.46 17.01
C ARG A 128 -22.73 0.27 15.60
N LEU A 129 -23.22 -0.91 15.28
CA LEU A 129 -23.88 -1.19 14.01
C LEU A 129 -25.38 -1.24 14.22
N ALA A 130 -26.11 -0.56 13.36
CA ALA A 130 -27.56 -0.69 13.32
C ALA A 130 -27.97 -2.07 12.80
N ALA A 131 -29.16 -2.52 13.13
CA ALA A 131 -29.67 -3.86 12.79
C ALA A 131 -29.81 -4.10 11.27
N ASP A 132 -29.81 -3.04 10.47
CA ASP A 132 -29.91 -3.08 9.00
C ASP A 132 -28.56 -3.33 8.30
N VAL A 133 -27.45 -3.47 9.05
CA VAL A 133 -26.12 -3.68 8.50
C VAL A 133 -25.84 -5.16 8.30
N ASP A 134 -25.78 -5.61 7.07
CA ASP A 134 -25.35 -6.94 6.68
C ASP A 134 -23.93 -6.89 6.05
N LEU A 135 -22.91 -7.18 6.87
CA LEU A 135 -21.52 -7.15 6.43
C LEU A 135 -21.20 -8.26 5.43
N ARG A 136 -21.88 -9.43 5.52
CA ARG A 136 -21.68 -10.53 4.58
C ARG A 136 -22.15 -10.12 3.20
N ARG A 137 -23.36 -9.62 3.10
CA ARG A 137 -23.90 -9.13 1.84
C ARG A 137 -23.02 -8.02 1.24
N MET A 138 -22.56 -7.07 2.06
CA MET A 138 -21.65 -6.01 1.60
C MET A 138 -20.31 -6.56 1.06
N ALA A 139 -19.81 -7.63 1.69
CA ALA A 139 -18.58 -8.27 1.23
C ALA A 139 -18.77 -9.05 -0.08
N GLU A 140 -19.94 -9.65 -0.29
CA GLU A 140 -20.29 -10.38 -1.52
C GLU A 140 -20.55 -9.42 -2.68
N ASP A 141 -21.38 -8.40 -2.46
CA ASP A 141 -21.85 -7.49 -3.50
C ASP A 141 -20.77 -6.49 -3.99
N HIS A 142 -19.75 -6.20 -3.18
CA HIS A 142 -18.79 -5.14 -3.47
C HIS A 142 -17.34 -5.62 -3.38
N GLU A 143 -16.69 -5.68 -4.55
CA GLU A 143 -15.26 -5.99 -4.65
C GLU A 143 -14.43 -4.76 -4.30
N LEU A 144 -13.94 -4.71 -3.07
CA LEU A 144 -13.17 -3.60 -2.50
C LEU A 144 -11.83 -4.09 -1.93
N SER A 145 -10.79 -3.28 -2.10
CA SER A 145 -9.51 -3.50 -1.42
C SER A 145 -9.63 -3.22 0.10
N GLY A 146 -8.70 -3.73 0.88
CA GLY A 146 -8.65 -3.44 2.32
C GLY A 146 -8.55 -1.94 2.62
N GLY A 147 -7.80 -1.19 1.81
CA GLY A 147 -7.70 0.27 1.91
C GLY A 147 -9.04 0.97 1.61
N ALA A 148 -9.76 0.51 0.59
CA ALA A 148 -11.08 1.04 0.25
C ALA A 148 -12.08 0.77 1.39
N ILE A 149 -12.09 -0.44 1.96
CA ILE A 149 -12.95 -0.78 3.12
C ILE A 149 -12.64 0.16 4.31
N ALA A 150 -11.36 0.40 4.62
CA ALA A 150 -10.97 1.32 5.69
C ALA A 150 -11.48 2.75 5.45
N ASN A 151 -11.41 3.22 4.20
CA ASN A 151 -11.93 4.53 3.83
C ASN A 151 -13.46 4.61 3.94
N VAL A 152 -14.18 3.56 3.55
CA VAL A 152 -15.64 3.47 3.71
C VAL A 152 -16.01 3.59 5.19
N VAL A 153 -15.39 2.80 6.06
CA VAL A 153 -15.66 2.83 7.52
C VAL A 153 -15.39 4.22 8.08
N ARG A 154 -14.25 4.83 7.72
CA ARG A 154 -13.91 6.18 8.17
C ARG A 154 -14.93 7.22 7.71
N HIS A 155 -15.34 7.17 6.45
CA HIS A 155 -16.33 8.09 5.90
C HIS A 155 -17.69 7.92 6.55
N ALA A 156 -18.15 6.68 6.72
CA ALA A 156 -19.41 6.36 7.40
C ALA A 156 -19.41 6.86 8.85
N ALA A 157 -18.31 6.64 9.58
CA ALA A 157 -18.17 7.11 10.96
C ALA A 157 -18.26 8.65 11.07
N ILE A 158 -17.58 9.38 10.18
CA ILE A 158 -17.64 10.84 10.15
C ILE A 158 -19.06 11.32 9.82
N ALA A 159 -19.76 10.68 8.88
CA ALA A 159 -21.12 11.03 8.51
C ALA A 159 -22.08 10.83 9.69
N ALA A 160 -22.02 9.68 10.36
CA ALA A 160 -22.83 9.38 11.53
C ALA A 160 -22.61 10.40 12.67
N LEU A 161 -21.34 10.73 12.95
CA LEU A 161 -21.00 11.72 13.98
C LEU A 161 -21.56 13.11 13.65
N ARG A 162 -21.51 13.54 12.40
CA ARG A 162 -22.10 14.82 11.96
C ARG A 162 -23.61 14.89 12.15
N GLU A 163 -24.28 13.74 12.07
CA GLU A 163 -25.72 13.59 12.30
C GLU A 163 -26.06 13.32 13.78
N GLY A 164 -25.07 13.39 14.68
CA GLY A 164 -25.25 13.18 16.13
C GLY A 164 -25.50 11.71 16.50
N ARG A 165 -25.22 10.76 15.59
CA ARG A 165 -25.42 9.32 15.83
C ARG A 165 -24.14 8.64 16.32
N SER A 166 -24.30 7.69 17.23
CA SER A 166 -23.19 6.84 17.73
C SER A 166 -23.08 5.50 17.02
N SER A 167 -24.06 5.17 16.16
CA SER A 167 -24.10 3.91 15.38
C SER A 167 -24.09 4.18 13.88
N LEU A 168 -23.55 3.23 13.14
CA LEU A 168 -23.51 3.21 11.67
C LEU A 168 -24.69 2.40 11.15
N ASN A 169 -25.37 2.91 10.14
CA ASN A 169 -26.41 2.18 9.42
C ASN A 169 -25.93 1.74 8.03
N ALA A 170 -26.71 0.88 7.37
CA ALA A 170 -26.39 0.40 6.04
C ALA A 170 -26.27 1.53 5.00
N GLY A 171 -27.05 2.60 5.13
CA GLY A 171 -26.99 3.77 4.26
C GLY A 171 -25.65 4.51 4.34
N ASP A 172 -25.07 4.63 5.55
CA ASP A 172 -23.76 5.26 5.74
C ASP A 172 -22.67 4.49 5.00
N LEU A 173 -22.68 3.15 5.15
CA LEU A 173 -21.71 2.27 4.50
C LEU A 173 -21.88 2.26 2.98
N ARG A 174 -23.11 2.19 2.47
CA ARG A 174 -23.39 2.27 1.02
C ARG A 174 -22.91 3.57 0.41
N ARG A 175 -23.13 4.71 1.07
CA ARG A 175 -22.59 6.02 0.60
C ARG A 175 -21.07 6.01 0.54
N GLY A 176 -20.43 5.42 1.54
CA GLY A 176 -18.97 5.24 1.54
C GLY A 176 -18.49 4.35 0.41
N ILE A 177 -19.14 3.20 0.18
CA ILE A 177 -18.85 2.27 -0.92
C ILE A 177 -18.98 2.98 -2.28
N ALA A 178 -20.10 3.65 -2.53
CA ALA A 178 -20.32 4.38 -3.77
C ALA A 178 -19.26 5.46 -4.01
N ARG A 179 -18.74 6.08 -2.95
CA ARG A 179 -17.64 7.05 -3.04
C ARG A 179 -16.32 6.38 -3.46
N GLU A 180 -15.96 5.25 -2.87
CA GLU A 180 -14.73 4.54 -3.22
C GLU A 180 -14.78 3.99 -4.64
N LEU A 181 -15.89 3.38 -5.06
CA LEU A 181 -16.07 2.88 -6.42
C LEU A 181 -15.95 4.00 -7.46
N ARG A 182 -16.50 5.18 -7.20
CA ARG A 182 -16.34 6.35 -8.08
C ARG A 182 -14.89 6.81 -8.25
N LYS A 183 -14.05 6.69 -7.22
CA LYS A 183 -12.62 7.00 -7.34
C LYS A 183 -11.90 6.07 -8.31
N GLU A 184 -12.38 4.83 -8.43
CA GLU A 184 -11.85 3.82 -9.34
C GLU A 184 -12.50 3.86 -10.74
N GLY A 185 -13.34 4.87 -11.03
CA GLY A 185 -14.11 4.96 -12.28
C GLY A 185 -15.21 3.91 -12.41
N ARG A 186 -15.59 3.24 -11.30
CA ARG A 186 -16.63 2.21 -11.23
C ARG A 186 -17.93 2.82 -10.68
N THR A 187 -19.05 2.38 -11.21
CA THR A 187 -20.37 2.72 -10.63
C THR A 187 -20.77 1.65 -9.62
N ALA A 188 -21.34 2.08 -8.49
CA ALA A 188 -22.01 1.15 -7.60
C ALA A 188 -23.22 0.57 -8.35
N GLN A 189 -23.25 -0.74 -8.57
CA GLN A 189 -24.49 -1.40 -8.98
C GLN A 189 -25.48 -1.26 -7.82
N GLU A 190 -26.62 -0.64 -8.07
CA GLU A 190 -27.73 -0.70 -7.12
C GLU A 190 -28.19 -2.16 -7.05
N PRO A 191 -28.24 -2.76 -5.85
CA PRO A 191 -28.80 -4.09 -5.72
C PRO A 191 -30.30 -4.04 -6.07
N ALA A 192 -30.71 -4.98 -6.93
CA ALA A 192 -32.11 -5.21 -7.26
C ALA A 192 -32.93 -5.60 -6.02
#